data_bb8b92e469d55a765e23176f4cd0cfb0
#
_entry.id   bb8b92e469d55a765e23176f4cd0cfb0
#
_cell.length_a   1.000
_cell.length_b   1.000
_cell.length_c   1.000
_cell.angle_alpha   90.00
_cell.angle_beta   90.00
_cell.angle_gamma   90.00
#
_symmetry.space_group_name_H-M   'P 1'
#
loop_
_entity.id
_entity.type
_entity.pdbx_description
1 polymer ?
#
loop_
_entity_poly.entity_id
_entity_poly.type
_entity_poly.pdbx_seq_one_letter_code
_entity_poly.pdbx_strand_id
1 'polypeptide(L)'
;MKTEKHFTPKVLERFRREGRGTGTYSEYTPWHRVSRGDPSSKGRSHLIVWMNRQRELLSDQEWGGLNFAGLVPGLVDLAEQFPMSQDSASHDLSRWQIGCGLTQFPGTLEIAGNLGIKHPALKDGDETHFWTGTTDLLLVVRNQRGTLVLLAVSCKPSSTLTKRAKELLRLEKTYWNLRGVEWILITPEQYEKSVGLTLRRSSPWGFDEPANISEIQLACRVVRSAPWLAFSDIVQHLTDLLGGETHRHQAQRALWQSIWRGLLPVDLRRGWRPHHPLILISQKEFVSLNPILARRSACI
;
A
#
# COMPACT_ATOMS: atom_id res chain seq x y z
N MET A 1 18.60 1.43 30.36
CA MET A 1 17.16 1.75 30.26
C MET A 1 16.88 2.22 28.87
N LYS A 2 16.01 1.55 28.10
CA LYS A 2 15.47 2.10 26.85
C LYS A 2 14.48 3.20 27.23
N THR A 3 14.82 4.45 27.01
CA THR A 3 13.89 5.57 27.13
C THR A 3 12.82 5.38 26.06
N GLU A 4 11.58 5.07 26.45
CA GLU A 4 10.46 5.08 25.50
C GLU A 4 10.33 6.50 24.96
N LYS A 5 10.51 6.65 23.66
CA LYS A 5 10.32 7.93 23.00
C LYS A 5 8.82 8.16 22.82
N HIS A 6 8.32 9.19 23.45
CA HIS A 6 6.92 9.60 23.34
C HIS A 6 6.77 10.70 22.28
N PHE A 7 5.61 10.74 21.65
CA PHE A 7 5.24 11.89 20.84
C PHE A 7 5.03 13.11 21.75
N THR A 8 5.68 14.21 21.38
CA THR A 8 5.56 15.50 22.06
C THR A 8 5.23 16.57 21.02
N PRO A 9 4.73 17.74 21.40
CA PRO A 9 4.52 18.86 20.48
C PRO A 9 5.79 19.21 19.68
N LYS A 10 6.96 19.21 20.32
CA LYS A 10 8.26 19.44 19.66
C LYS A 10 8.57 18.41 18.56
N VAL A 11 8.15 17.16 18.73
CA VAL A 11 8.29 16.14 17.70
C VAL A 11 7.38 16.46 16.50
N LEU A 12 6.13 16.89 16.74
CA LEU A 12 5.21 17.28 15.67
C LEU A 12 5.69 18.52 14.91
N GLU A 13 6.22 19.52 15.60
CA GLU A 13 6.85 20.69 14.98
C GLU A 13 8.04 20.31 14.10
N ARG A 14 8.88 19.40 14.59
CA ARG A 14 9.97 18.85 13.79
C ARG A 14 9.44 18.19 12.50
N PHE A 15 8.38 17.38 12.57
CA PHE A 15 7.78 16.75 11.41
C PHE A 15 7.32 17.77 10.37
N ARG A 16 6.67 18.85 10.82
CA ARG A 16 6.25 19.96 9.95
C ARG A 16 7.45 20.67 9.32
N ARG A 17 8.49 20.98 10.09
CA ARG A 17 9.71 21.62 9.60
C ARG A 17 10.46 20.75 8.59
N GLU A 18 10.42 19.43 8.75
CA GLU A 18 11.01 18.45 7.82
C GLU A 18 10.14 18.23 6.56
N GLY A 19 9.04 18.94 6.41
CA GLY A 19 8.12 18.79 5.27
C GLY A 19 7.45 17.42 5.18
N ARG A 20 7.27 16.72 6.34
CA ARG A 20 6.63 15.42 6.34
C ARG A 20 5.16 15.50 5.94
N GLY A 21 4.69 14.50 5.23
CA GLY A 21 3.35 14.47 4.66
C GLY A 21 3.18 15.37 3.45
N THR A 22 4.26 15.90 2.88
CA THR A 22 4.22 16.76 1.68
C THR A 22 4.91 16.10 0.48
N GLY A 23 4.78 16.71 -0.70
CA GLY A 23 5.29 16.18 -1.95
C GLY A 23 4.37 15.11 -2.57
N THR A 24 4.79 14.60 -3.72
CA THR A 24 4.15 13.52 -4.49
C THR A 24 5.22 12.70 -5.19
N TYR A 25 4.92 11.50 -5.64
CA TYR A 25 5.86 10.61 -6.35
C TYR A 25 7.17 10.40 -5.57
N SER A 26 8.32 10.64 -6.20
CA SER A 26 9.65 10.51 -5.60
C SER A 26 9.91 11.53 -4.48
N GLU A 27 9.23 12.67 -4.51
CA GLU A 27 9.42 13.76 -3.54
C GLU A 27 8.55 13.61 -2.29
N TYR A 28 7.65 12.63 -2.25
CA TYR A 28 6.79 12.44 -1.10
C TYR A 28 7.59 11.98 0.13
N THR A 29 7.38 12.67 1.23
CA THR A 29 7.96 12.33 2.54
C THR A 29 6.85 11.88 3.50
N PRO A 30 6.83 10.63 3.99
CA PRO A 30 5.77 10.13 4.86
C PRO A 30 5.76 10.86 6.21
N TRP A 31 4.56 11.00 6.81
CA TRP A 31 4.41 11.66 8.11
C TRP A 31 5.12 10.91 9.23
N HIS A 32 4.94 9.61 9.31
CA HIS A 32 5.69 8.75 10.22
C HIS A 32 6.80 8.04 9.45
N ARG A 33 8.01 8.05 10.02
CA ARG A 33 9.20 7.46 9.40
C ARG A 33 9.80 6.38 10.26
N VAL A 34 10.46 5.42 9.61
CA VAL A 34 11.30 4.41 10.27
C VAL A 34 12.63 5.04 10.60
N SER A 35 12.78 5.62 11.80
CA SER A 35 14.01 6.27 12.22
C SER A 35 14.33 6.02 13.70
N ARG A 36 15.61 6.18 14.05
CA ARG A 36 16.03 6.14 15.47
C ARG A 36 15.56 7.38 16.24
N GLY A 37 15.24 8.46 15.54
CA GLY A 37 14.83 9.74 16.10
C GLY A 37 13.34 9.82 16.46
N ASP A 38 12.52 8.97 15.85
CA ASP A 38 11.08 8.99 16.02
C ASP A 38 10.62 7.97 17.08
N PRO A 39 9.46 8.19 17.71
CA PRO A 39 8.80 7.15 18.47
C PRO A 39 8.54 5.93 17.59
N SER A 40 9.02 4.76 18.04
CA SER A 40 8.87 3.52 17.27
C SER A 40 7.42 3.00 17.33
N SER A 41 6.97 2.39 16.25
CA SER A 41 5.77 1.55 16.27
C SER A 41 6.01 0.31 17.16
N LYS A 42 4.93 -0.30 17.64
CA LYS A 42 5.00 -1.56 18.40
C LYS A 42 5.30 -2.78 17.51
N GLY A 43 5.26 -2.62 16.19
CA GLY A 43 5.49 -3.68 15.21
C GLY A 43 6.90 -3.70 14.63
N ARG A 44 7.14 -4.62 13.70
CA ARG A 44 8.34 -4.63 12.88
C ARG A 44 8.18 -3.64 11.73
N SER A 45 9.15 -2.76 11.60
CA SER A 45 9.21 -1.79 10.50
C SER A 45 9.93 -2.38 9.29
N HIS A 46 9.54 -1.93 8.09
CA HIS A 46 10.13 -2.36 6.82
C HIS A 46 10.49 -1.16 5.96
N LEU A 47 11.64 -1.27 5.30
CA LEU A 47 12.11 -0.31 4.30
C LEU A 47 12.15 -1.04 2.95
N ILE A 48 11.41 -0.54 1.97
CA ILE A 48 11.28 -1.15 0.65
C ILE A 48 11.49 -0.08 -0.41
N VAL A 49 12.40 -0.31 -1.35
CA VAL A 49 12.56 0.58 -2.50
C VAL A 49 11.54 0.19 -3.56
N TRP A 50 10.68 1.15 -3.95
CA TRP A 50 9.69 0.97 -5.00
C TRP A 50 9.22 2.32 -5.55
N MET A 51 8.97 2.41 -6.84
CA MET A 51 8.56 3.63 -7.53
C MET A 51 9.51 4.80 -7.22
N ASN A 52 10.81 4.56 -7.41
CA ASN A 52 11.91 5.52 -7.28
C ASN A 52 12.07 6.17 -5.90
N ARG A 53 11.53 5.56 -4.83
CA ARG A 53 11.82 6.00 -3.45
C ARG A 53 11.76 4.87 -2.44
N GLN A 54 12.34 5.11 -1.27
CA GLN A 54 12.20 4.23 -0.12
C GLN A 54 10.82 4.41 0.50
N ARG A 55 10.09 3.30 0.63
CA ARG A 55 8.83 3.19 1.34
C ARG A 55 9.07 2.84 2.79
N GLU A 56 8.37 3.49 3.70
CA GLU A 56 8.55 3.35 5.13
C GLU A 56 7.28 2.78 5.76
N LEU A 57 7.29 1.50 6.07
CA LEU A 57 6.15 0.77 6.61
C LEU A 57 6.39 0.46 8.09
N LEU A 58 5.42 0.72 8.93
CA LEU A 58 5.55 0.62 10.38
C LEU A 58 5.09 -0.72 10.94
N SER A 59 4.60 -1.62 10.08
CA SER A 59 4.12 -2.94 10.51
C SER A 59 4.16 -3.98 9.39
N ASP A 60 4.15 -5.27 9.78
CA ASP A 60 3.97 -6.40 8.85
C ASP A 60 2.67 -6.31 8.06
N GLN A 61 1.63 -5.73 8.64
CA GLN A 61 0.33 -5.59 7.99
C GLN A 61 0.35 -4.50 6.91
N GLU A 62 1.03 -3.39 7.15
CA GLU A 62 1.26 -2.37 6.13
C GLU A 62 2.09 -2.91 4.96
N TRP A 63 3.09 -3.76 5.23
CA TRP A 63 3.81 -4.46 4.17
C TRP A 63 2.89 -5.40 3.37
N GLY A 64 2.00 -6.13 4.05
CA GLY A 64 0.94 -6.91 3.39
C GLY A 64 0.07 -6.03 2.48
N GLY A 65 -0.41 -4.91 3.01
CA GLY A 65 -1.19 -3.92 2.27
C GLY A 65 -0.45 -3.37 1.04
N LEU A 66 0.85 -3.03 1.19
CA LEU A 66 1.69 -2.58 0.08
C LEU A 66 1.79 -3.64 -1.03
N ASN A 67 1.99 -4.91 -0.67
CA ASN A 67 2.03 -5.99 -1.65
C ASN A 67 0.72 -6.12 -2.44
N PHE A 68 -0.43 -6.02 -1.77
CA PHE A 68 -1.73 -6.03 -2.44
C PHE A 68 -1.95 -4.77 -3.30
N ALA A 69 -1.48 -3.61 -2.83
CA ALA A 69 -1.54 -2.37 -3.61
C ALA A 69 -0.72 -2.48 -4.92
N GLY A 70 0.41 -3.19 -4.89
CA GLY A 70 1.26 -3.41 -6.07
C GLY A 70 0.57 -4.18 -7.22
N LEU A 71 -0.53 -4.90 -6.93
CA LEU A 71 -1.32 -5.58 -7.96
C LEU A 71 -2.47 -4.71 -8.51
N VAL A 72 -2.63 -3.47 -8.04
CA VAL A 72 -3.74 -2.59 -8.47
C VAL A 72 -3.42 -2.03 -9.86
N PRO A 73 -4.24 -2.37 -10.90
CA PRO A 73 -4.04 -1.83 -12.23
C PRO A 73 -4.17 -0.31 -12.25
N GLY A 74 -3.30 0.35 -13.01
CA GLY A 74 -3.34 1.80 -13.13
C GLY A 74 -2.84 2.56 -11.90
N LEU A 75 -2.18 1.89 -10.94
CA LEU A 75 -1.51 2.56 -9.83
C LEU A 75 -0.43 3.51 -10.37
N VAL A 76 -0.56 4.80 -10.06
CA VAL A 76 0.31 5.89 -10.53
C VAL A 76 1.27 6.34 -9.44
N ASP A 77 0.77 6.40 -8.20
CA ASP A 77 1.54 6.76 -7.02
C ASP A 77 0.92 6.11 -5.77
N LEU A 78 1.71 6.03 -4.72
CA LEU A 78 1.27 5.55 -3.42
C LEU A 78 1.96 6.39 -2.34
N ALA A 79 1.19 6.93 -1.40
CA ALA A 79 1.71 7.67 -0.26
C ALA A 79 1.41 6.89 1.03
N GLU A 80 2.44 6.35 1.67
CA GLU A 80 2.32 5.70 2.97
C GLU A 80 2.28 6.74 4.08
N GLN A 81 1.63 6.43 5.18
CA GLN A 81 1.48 7.32 6.34
C GLN A 81 1.01 8.73 5.94
N PHE A 82 -0.02 8.77 5.09
CA PHE A 82 -0.54 10.02 4.53
C PHE A 82 -1.31 10.80 5.60
N PRO A 83 -0.91 12.06 5.93
CA PRO A 83 -1.57 12.85 6.97
C PRO A 83 -2.91 13.39 6.50
N MET A 84 -3.94 13.21 7.32
CA MET A 84 -5.24 13.84 7.14
C MET A 84 -5.21 15.27 7.67
N SER A 85 -5.83 16.21 6.96
CA SER A 85 -5.94 17.60 7.39
C SER A 85 -6.75 17.72 8.68
N GLN A 86 -6.23 18.47 9.66
CA GLN A 86 -6.95 18.76 10.91
C GLN A 86 -8.06 19.76 10.68
N ASP A 87 -7.78 20.79 9.91
CA ASP A 87 -8.70 21.86 9.56
C ASP A 87 -9.33 21.63 8.18
N SER A 88 -10.30 22.46 7.83
CA SER A 88 -10.92 22.45 6.50
C SER A 88 -9.85 22.61 5.42
N ALA A 89 -9.90 21.77 4.40
CA ALA A 89 -8.92 21.74 3.33
C ALA A 89 -9.54 21.35 1.99
N SER A 90 -8.86 21.67 0.90
CA SER A 90 -9.20 21.20 -0.44
C SER A 90 -9.08 19.69 -0.55
N HIS A 91 -9.65 19.13 -1.61
CA HIS A 91 -9.57 17.69 -1.88
C HIS A 91 -8.11 17.24 -2.04
N ASP A 92 -7.72 16.18 -1.37
CA ASP A 92 -6.32 15.68 -1.35
C ASP A 92 -5.79 15.29 -2.74
N LEU A 93 -6.65 14.94 -3.70
CA LEU A 93 -6.28 14.69 -5.09
C LEU A 93 -5.63 15.90 -5.77
N SER A 94 -5.87 17.13 -5.28
CA SER A 94 -5.26 18.35 -5.81
C SER A 94 -3.74 18.35 -5.80
N ARG A 95 -3.12 17.49 -4.98
CA ARG A 95 -1.67 17.31 -4.96
C ARG A 95 -1.13 16.63 -6.23
N TRP A 96 -1.94 15.82 -6.91
CA TRP A 96 -1.58 15.09 -8.13
C TRP A 96 -2.24 15.63 -9.39
N GLN A 97 -3.30 16.41 -9.24
CA GLN A 97 -4.09 16.91 -10.38
C GLN A 97 -4.54 18.34 -10.14
N ILE A 98 -4.14 19.24 -11.02
CA ILE A 98 -4.58 20.64 -11.01
C ILE A 98 -6.09 20.71 -11.28
N GLY A 99 -6.81 21.62 -10.61
CA GLY A 99 -8.23 21.84 -10.81
C GLY A 99 -9.17 21.13 -9.83
N CYS A 100 -8.66 20.24 -8.98
CA CYS A 100 -9.47 19.56 -7.95
C CYS A 100 -9.57 20.32 -6.61
N GLY A 101 -9.07 21.55 -6.52
CA GLY A 101 -8.87 22.27 -5.25
C GLY A 101 -9.92 23.31 -4.85
N LEU A 102 -11.01 23.49 -5.61
CA LEU A 102 -11.98 24.56 -5.35
C LEU A 102 -12.95 24.27 -4.18
N THR A 103 -13.28 23.01 -3.96
CA THR A 103 -14.19 22.60 -2.89
C THR A 103 -13.42 22.37 -1.60
N GLN A 104 -13.91 22.97 -0.50
CA GLN A 104 -13.39 22.75 0.84
C GLN A 104 -14.15 21.61 1.52
N PHE A 105 -13.42 20.75 2.21
CA PHE A 105 -13.94 19.61 2.96
C PHE A 105 -13.59 19.74 4.44
N PRO A 106 -14.43 19.27 5.36
CA PRO A 106 -14.16 19.38 6.78
C PRO A 106 -12.88 18.60 7.15
N GLY A 107 -12.12 19.14 8.11
CA GLY A 107 -10.96 18.48 8.68
C GLY A 107 -11.32 17.49 9.79
N THR A 108 -10.32 16.78 10.28
CA THR A 108 -10.52 15.72 11.31
C THR A 108 -11.05 16.30 12.63
N LEU A 109 -10.77 17.56 12.97
CA LEU A 109 -11.29 18.21 14.18
C LEU A 109 -12.80 18.38 14.11
N GLU A 110 -13.31 18.94 13.02
CA GLU A 110 -14.74 19.13 12.80
C GLU A 110 -15.48 17.78 12.72
N ILE A 111 -14.92 16.84 11.97
CA ILE A 111 -15.50 15.49 11.83
C ILE A 111 -15.58 14.78 13.19
N ALA A 112 -14.53 14.88 14.01
CA ALA A 112 -14.52 14.29 15.36
C ALA A 112 -15.62 14.90 16.24
N GLY A 113 -15.79 16.22 16.20
CA GLY A 113 -16.88 16.94 16.89
C GLY A 113 -18.27 16.43 16.46
N ASN A 114 -18.51 16.33 15.15
CA ASN A 114 -19.77 15.85 14.59
C ASN A 114 -20.09 14.38 14.92
N LEU A 115 -19.05 13.55 15.07
CA LEU A 115 -19.18 12.15 15.45
C LEU A 115 -19.24 11.90 16.97
N GLY A 116 -19.05 12.94 17.79
CA GLY A 116 -18.91 12.82 19.25
C GLY A 116 -17.67 12.05 19.67
N ILE A 117 -16.59 12.08 18.84
CA ILE A 117 -15.32 11.41 19.09
C ILE A 117 -14.33 12.41 19.67
N LYS A 118 -13.71 12.10 20.81
CA LYS A 118 -12.61 12.91 21.32
C LYS A 118 -11.43 12.84 20.36
N HIS A 119 -11.06 13.98 19.75
CA HIS A 119 -9.89 14.01 18.86
C HIS A 119 -8.61 13.69 19.65
N PRO A 120 -7.68 12.87 19.11
CA PRO A 120 -6.40 12.62 19.76
C PRO A 120 -5.60 13.92 19.94
N ALA A 121 -5.00 14.08 21.11
CA ALA A 121 -4.22 15.25 21.42
C ALA A 121 -3.02 14.91 22.32
N LEU A 122 -1.99 15.74 22.25
CA LEU A 122 -0.84 15.75 23.13
C LEU A 122 -0.94 16.95 24.06
N LYS A 123 -0.55 16.78 25.32
CA LYS A 123 -0.46 17.88 26.29
C LYS A 123 1.00 18.23 26.52
N ASP A 124 1.29 19.53 26.61
CA ASP A 124 2.58 20.07 27.03
C ASP A 124 2.28 21.21 28.01
N GLY A 125 2.35 20.93 29.32
CA GLY A 125 1.82 21.84 30.33
C GLY A 125 0.33 22.10 30.14
N ASP A 126 -0.06 23.36 30.02
CA ASP A 126 -1.44 23.80 29.81
C ASP A 126 -1.85 23.83 28.32
N GLU A 127 -0.90 23.64 27.40
CA GLU A 127 -1.17 23.66 25.98
C GLU A 127 -1.66 22.28 25.47
N THR A 128 -2.61 22.32 24.53
CA THR A 128 -3.13 21.13 23.87
C THR A 128 -2.81 21.19 22.38
N HIS A 129 -2.07 20.21 21.89
CA HIS A 129 -1.72 20.07 20.48
C HIS A 129 -2.46 18.86 19.89
N PHE A 130 -3.30 19.10 18.89
CA PHE A 130 -4.03 18.02 18.26
C PHE A 130 -3.11 17.12 17.43
N TRP A 131 -3.38 15.82 17.52
CA TRP A 131 -2.64 14.80 16.79
C TRP A 131 -3.03 14.77 15.33
N THR A 132 -2.06 14.70 14.42
CA THR A 132 -2.32 14.48 13.00
C THR A 132 -2.52 12.97 12.75
N GLY A 133 -3.74 12.57 12.46
CA GLY A 133 -4.05 11.20 12.03
C GLY A 133 -3.50 10.91 10.63
N THR A 134 -3.10 9.68 10.39
CA THR A 134 -2.59 9.24 9.09
C THR A 134 -3.38 8.05 8.56
N THR A 135 -3.49 7.98 7.23
CA THR A 135 -3.91 6.77 6.51
C THR A 135 -2.68 5.94 6.18
N ASP A 136 -2.73 4.65 6.41
CA ASP A 136 -1.55 3.78 6.26
C ASP A 136 -1.04 3.78 4.81
N LEU A 137 -1.93 3.68 3.81
CA LEU A 137 -1.59 3.75 2.38
C LEU A 137 -2.67 4.55 1.63
N LEU A 138 -2.27 5.62 0.94
CA LEU A 138 -3.13 6.35 0.00
C LEU A 138 -2.67 6.05 -1.42
N LEU A 139 -3.50 5.34 -2.17
CA LEU A 139 -3.24 4.95 -3.56
C LEU A 139 -3.79 6.02 -4.50
N VAL A 140 -2.99 6.40 -5.49
CA VAL A 140 -3.42 7.24 -6.62
C VAL A 140 -3.53 6.36 -7.84
N VAL A 141 -4.73 6.17 -8.35
CA VAL A 141 -5.02 5.20 -9.40
C VAL A 141 -5.60 5.91 -10.62
N ARG A 142 -5.10 5.58 -11.80
CA ARG A 142 -5.70 5.99 -13.07
C ARG A 142 -6.80 5.00 -13.43
N ASN A 143 -8.03 5.45 -13.40
CA ASN A 143 -9.18 4.60 -13.75
C ASN A 143 -9.27 4.35 -15.27
N GLN A 144 -10.21 3.51 -15.69
CA GLN A 144 -10.42 3.16 -17.10
C GLN A 144 -10.78 4.37 -18.01
N ARG A 145 -11.27 5.47 -17.40
CA ARG A 145 -11.57 6.72 -18.12
C ARG A 145 -10.35 7.64 -18.24
N GLY A 146 -9.18 7.21 -17.75
CA GLY A 146 -7.94 7.99 -17.75
C GLY A 146 -7.83 9.03 -16.63
N THR A 147 -8.84 9.18 -15.77
CA THR A 147 -8.84 10.14 -14.66
C THR A 147 -8.16 9.55 -13.42
N LEU A 148 -7.51 10.42 -12.62
CA LEU A 148 -6.94 10.00 -11.34
C LEU A 148 -8.04 9.94 -10.28
N VAL A 149 -7.98 8.91 -9.45
CA VAL A 149 -8.84 8.73 -8.28
C VAL A 149 -7.98 8.29 -7.10
N LEU A 150 -8.43 8.60 -5.89
CA LEU A 150 -7.80 8.15 -4.66
C LEU A 150 -8.51 6.90 -4.13
N LEU A 151 -7.73 6.05 -3.46
CA LEU A 151 -8.21 4.93 -2.67
C LEU A 151 -7.42 4.90 -1.36
N ALA A 152 -8.10 5.05 -0.24
CA ALA A 152 -7.50 5.03 1.08
C ALA A 152 -7.54 3.60 1.66
N VAL A 153 -6.41 3.13 2.15
CA VAL A 153 -6.28 1.77 2.71
C VAL A 153 -5.66 1.86 4.09
N SER A 154 -6.38 1.37 5.09
CA SER A 154 -5.87 1.20 6.45
C SER A 154 -5.54 -0.27 6.70
N CYS A 155 -4.43 -0.52 7.38
CA CYS A 155 -3.91 -1.85 7.65
C CYS A 155 -3.84 -2.08 9.16
N LYS A 156 -4.55 -3.07 9.70
CA LYS A 156 -4.52 -3.38 11.13
C LYS A 156 -4.18 -4.85 11.36
N PRO A 157 -3.44 -5.18 12.45
CA PRO A 157 -2.93 -6.54 12.68
C PRO A 157 -4.01 -7.54 13.08
N SER A 158 -5.22 -7.08 13.37
CA SER A 158 -6.36 -7.91 13.79
C SER A 158 -7.67 -7.20 13.52
N SER A 159 -8.74 -7.95 13.30
CA SER A 159 -10.12 -7.46 13.31
C SER A 159 -10.64 -7.19 14.74
N THR A 160 -10.01 -7.77 15.77
CA THR A 160 -10.34 -7.47 17.17
C THR A 160 -9.74 -6.12 17.56
N LEU A 161 -10.56 -5.08 17.45
CA LEU A 161 -10.15 -3.70 17.70
C LEU A 161 -10.77 -3.20 19.01
N THR A 162 -9.99 -2.42 19.76
CA THR A 162 -10.50 -1.70 20.94
C THR A 162 -11.54 -0.67 20.51
N LYS A 163 -12.44 -0.28 21.44
CA LYS A 163 -13.43 0.79 21.20
C LYS A 163 -12.75 2.05 20.63
N ARG A 164 -11.63 2.45 21.23
CA ARG A 164 -10.89 3.64 20.78
C ARG A 164 -10.33 3.48 19.37
N ALA A 165 -9.78 2.33 19.03
CA ALA A 165 -9.30 2.07 17.67
C ALA A 165 -10.45 2.15 16.64
N LYS A 166 -11.61 1.61 16.97
CA LYS A 166 -12.80 1.71 16.11
C LYS A 166 -13.29 3.16 15.92
N GLU A 167 -13.28 3.97 16.98
CA GLU A 167 -13.60 5.40 16.90
C GLU A 167 -12.67 6.13 15.92
N LEU A 168 -11.35 5.89 16.02
CA LEU A 168 -10.37 6.52 15.14
C LEU A 168 -10.49 6.06 13.68
N LEU A 169 -10.74 4.78 13.45
CA LEU A 169 -11.01 4.26 12.10
C LEU A 169 -12.33 4.82 11.53
N ARG A 170 -13.35 5.01 12.38
CA ARG A 170 -14.59 5.68 11.97
C ARG A 170 -14.34 7.13 11.56
N LEU A 171 -13.50 7.84 12.30
CA LEU A 171 -13.07 9.20 11.97
C LEU A 171 -12.36 9.22 10.60
N GLU A 172 -11.37 8.35 10.40
CA GLU A 172 -10.62 8.21 9.15
C GLU A 172 -11.54 7.86 7.96
N LYS A 173 -12.39 6.85 8.12
CA LYS A 173 -13.38 6.45 7.10
C LYS A 173 -14.31 7.63 6.72
N THR A 174 -14.78 8.39 7.72
CA THR A 174 -15.65 9.54 7.47
C THR A 174 -14.93 10.65 6.73
N TYR A 175 -13.65 10.92 7.07
CA TYR A 175 -12.80 11.89 6.38
C TYR A 175 -12.71 11.59 4.87
N TRP A 176 -12.45 10.34 4.51
CA TRP A 176 -12.33 9.90 3.11
C TRP A 176 -13.68 9.88 2.39
N ASN A 177 -14.73 9.36 3.04
CA ASN A 177 -16.06 9.29 2.44
C ASN A 177 -16.64 10.66 2.12
N LEU A 178 -16.45 11.67 2.97
CA LEU A 178 -16.88 13.04 2.71
C LEU A 178 -16.20 13.63 1.48
N ARG A 179 -15.01 13.15 1.14
CA ARG A 179 -14.24 13.52 -0.06
C ARG A 179 -14.56 12.65 -1.29
N GLY A 180 -15.54 11.74 -1.18
CA GLY A 180 -15.85 10.81 -2.26
C GLY A 180 -14.75 9.78 -2.51
N VAL A 181 -13.82 9.60 -1.57
CA VAL A 181 -12.73 8.64 -1.63
C VAL A 181 -13.16 7.34 -0.94
N GLU A 182 -13.04 6.23 -1.65
CA GLU A 182 -13.28 4.92 -1.07
C GLU A 182 -12.22 4.60 -0.02
N TRP A 183 -12.66 4.04 1.11
CA TRP A 183 -11.79 3.63 2.20
C TRP A 183 -11.95 2.14 2.49
N ILE A 184 -10.84 1.43 2.63
CA ILE A 184 -10.79 -0.02 2.87
C ILE A 184 -9.94 -0.29 4.12
N LEU A 185 -10.46 -1.13 5.02
CA LEU A 185 -9.71 -1.68 6.15
C LEU A 185 -9.26 -3.10 5.85
N ILE A 186 -7.96 -3.33 5.82
CA ILE A 186 -7.36 -4.65 5.64
C ILE A 186 -6.85 -5.18 6.98
N THR A 187 -7.31 -6.37 7.34
CA THR A 187 -6.79 -7.17 8.45
C THR A 187 -6.43 -8.56 7.91
N PRO A 188 -5.71 -9.40 8.66
CA PRO A 188 -5.36 -10.76 8.20
C PRO A 188 -6.55 -11.62 7.78
N GLU A 189 -7.75 -11.32 8.25
CA GLU A 189 -8.96 -12.06 7.93
C GLU A 189 -9.55 -11.72 6.54
N GLN A 190 -9.09 -10.66 5.88
CA GLN A 190 -9.55 -10.29 4.54
C GLN A 190 -8.85 -11.02 3.41
N TYR A 191 -7.79 -11.80 3.71
CA TYR A 191 -7.05 -12.55 2.68
C TYR A 191 -6.47 -13.85 3.24
N GLU A 192 -6.18 -14.79 2.37
CA GLU A 192 -5.50 -16.02 2.74
C GLU A 192 -4.02 -15.77 3.04
N LYS A 193 -3.54 -16.26 4.17
CA LYS A 193 -2.15 -16.10 4.61
C LYS A 193 -1.13 -16.57 3.55
N SER A 194 -1.45 -17.65 2.83
CA SER A 194 -0.61 -18.18 1.74
C SER A 194 -0.43 -17.18 0.59
N VAL A 195 -1.49 -16.43 0.25
CA VAL A 195 -1.45 -15.37 -0.77
C VAL A 195 -0.51 -14.24 -0.32
N GLY A 196 -0.68 -13.75 0.90
CA GLY A 196 0.19 -12.70 1.45
C GLY A 196 1.66 -13.13 1.50
N LEU A 197 1.94 -14.38 1.88
CA LEU A 197 3.30 -14.94 1.89
C LEU A 197 3.90 -15.09 0.49
N THR A 198 3.09 -15.48 -0.50
CA THR A 198 3.54 -15.60 -1.90
C THR A 198 3.91 -14.23 -2.45
N LEU A 199 3.07 -13.22 -2.25
CA LEU A 199 3.36 -11.84 -2.65
C LEU A 199 4.62 -11.31 -1.95
N ARG A 200 4.76 -11.51 -0.64
CA ARG A 200 5.94 -11.09 0.12
C ARG A 200 7.22 -11.71 -0.44
N ARG A 201 7.21 -13.01 -0.81
CA ARG A 201 8.36 -13.71 -1.37
C ARG A 201 8.70 -13.26 -2.78
N SER A 202 7.70 -12.90 -3.58
CA SER A 202 7.89 -12.43 -4.96
C SER A 202 8.08 -10.89 -5.06
N SER A 203 7.92 -10.16 -3.96
CA SER A 203 8.03 -8.70 -3.95
C SER A 203 9.37 -8.14 -4.44
N PRO A 204 10.54 -8.82 -4.27
CA PRO A 204 11.79 -8.33 -4.84
C PRO A 204 11.75 -8.18 -6.36
N TRP A 205 10.98 -9.02 -7.06
CA TRP A 205 10.78 -8.91 -8.51
C TRP A 205 9.53 -8.09 -8.87
N GLY A 206 8.49 -8.15 -8.04
CA GLY A 206 7.24 -7.40 -8.23
C GLY A 206 7.46 -5.88 -8.12
N PHE A 207 8.31 -5.46 -7.19
CA PHE A 207 8.67 -4.05 -6.94
C PHE A 207 9.94 -3.60 -7.63
N ASP A 208 10.60 -4.48 -8.37
CA ASP A 208 11.79 -4.14 -9.16
C ASP A 208 11.45 -3.15 -10.29
N GLU A 209 12.47 -2.67 -10.97
CA GLU A 209 12.30 -1.85 -12.16
C GLU A 209 11.33 -2.49 -13.17
N PRO A 210 10.51 -1.70 -13.86
CA PRO A 210 9.55 -2.25 -14.80
C PRO A 210 10.23 -3.09 -15.88
N ALA A 211 9.84 -4.36 -16.02
CA ALA A 211 10.25 -5.20 -17.12
C ALA A 211 9.67 -4.66 -18.44
N ASN A 212 10.39 -4.87 -19.54
CA ASN A 212 9.95 -4.47 -20.86
C ASN A 212 8.67 -5.21 -21.26
N ILE A 213 7.82 -4.55 -22.05
CA ILE A 213 6.55 -5.14 -22.50
C ILE A 213 6.79 -6.44 -23.29
N SER A 214 7.84 -6.46 -24.13
CA SER A 214 8.23 -7.66 -24.89
C SER A 214 8.62 -8.84 -23.99
N GLU A 215 9.34 -8.59 -22.89
CA GLU A 215 9.73 -9.62 -21.91
C GLU A 215 8.50 -10.18 -21.18
N ILE A 216 7.58 -9.30 -20.77
CA ILE A 216 6.31 -9.67 -20.14
C ILE A 216 5.46 -10.52 -21.08
N GLN A 217 5.36 -10.11 -22.35
CA GLN A 217 4.64 -10.87 -23.37
C GLN A 217 5.28 -12.23 -23.64
N LEU A 218 6.61 -12.29 -23.65
CA LEU A 218 7.36 -13.54 -23.78
C LEU A 218 7.05 -14.47 -22.61
N ALA A 219 7.13 -13.98 -21.37
CA ALA A 219 6.79 -14.76 -20.18
C ALA A 219 5.35 -15.29 -20.23
N CYS A 220 4.40 -14.46 -20.66
CA CYS A 220 3.01 -14.88 -20.84
C CYS A 220 2.86 -15.98 -21.88
N ARG A 221 3.56 -15.90 -23.02
CA ARG A 221 3.54 -16.93 -24.07
C ARG A 221 4.12 -18.25 -23.57
N VAL A 222 5.31 -18.23 -22.96
CA VAL A 222 5.98 -19.43 -22.45
C VAL A 222 5.10 -20.17 -21.44
N VAL A 223 4.54 -19.48 -20.44
CA VAL A 223 3.66 -20.12 -19.46
C VAL A 223 2.41 -20.73 -20.08
N ARG A 224 1.79 -20.04 -21.06
CA ARG A 224 0.57 -20.55 -21.68
C ARG A 224 0.81 -21.70 -22.67
N SER A 225 1.98 -21.72 -23.32
CA SER A 225 2.32 -22.79 -24.27
C SER A 225 2.79 -24.08 -23.57
N ALA A 226 3.31 -23.97 -22.34
CA ALA A 226 3.83 -25.11 -21.59
C ALA A 226 3.40 -25.06 -20.11
N PRO A 227 2.10 -25.13 -19.82
CA PRO A 227 1.57 -24.96 -18.44
C PRO A 227 1.97 -26.11 -17.49
N TRP A 228 2.53 -27.19 -18.00
CA TRP A 228 3.02 -28.34 -17.22
C TRP A 228 4.46 -28.17 -16.72
N LEU A 229 5.20 -27.19 -17.26
CA LEU A 229 6.58 -26.96 -16.81
C LEU A 229 6.62 -26.42 -15.38
N ALA A 230 7.62 -26.89 -14.61
CA ALA A 230 7.88 -26.32 -13.30
C ALA A 230 8.29 -24.83 -13.41
N PHE A 231 8.07 -24.06 -12.36
CA PHE A 231 8.44 -22.64 -12.33
C PHE A 231 9.93 -22.44 -12.68
N SER A 232 10.83 -23.28 -12.13
CA SER A 232 12.28 -23.24 -12.43
C SER A 232 12.57 -23.45 -13.91
N ASP A 233 11.86 -24.37 -14.56
CA ASP A 233 12.07 -24.68 -15.98
C ASP A 233 11.55 -23.57 -16.88
N ILE A 234 10.43 -22.95 -16.48
CA ILE A 234 9.92 -21.75 -17.15
C ILE A 234 10.95 -20.61 -17.07
N VAL A 235 11.51 -20.36 -15.87
CA VAL A 235 12.56 -19.35 -15.69
C VAL A 235 13.78 -19.67 -16.53
N GLN A 236 14.24 -20.94 -16.56
CA GLN A 236 15.37 -21.35 -17.38
C GLN A 236 15.10 -21.13 -18.88
N HIS A 237 13.94 -21.56 -19.36
CA HIS A 237 13.56 -21.38 -20.75
C HIS A 237 13.47 -19.88 -21.15
N LEU A 238 12.93 -19.03 -20.28
CA LEU A 238 12.94 -17.58 -20.47
C LEU A 238 14.36 -17.00 -20.49
N THR A 239 15.22 -17.50 -19.60
CA THR A 239 16.64 -17.10 -19.53
C THR A 239 17.37 -17.38 -20.84
N ASP A 240 17.16 -18.57 -21.41
CA ASP A 240 17.77 -18.98 -22.69
C ASP A 240 17.26 -18.10 -23.86
N LEU A 241 15.94 -17.84 -23.88
CA LEU A 241 15.32 -16.98 -24.91
C LEU A 241 15.75 -15.49 -24.82
N LEU A 242 16.15 -15.04 -23.64
CA LEU A 242 16.65 -13.67 -23.43
C LEU A 242 18.16 -13.50 -23.66
N GLY A 243 18.88 -14.59 -23.92
CA GLY A 243 20.32 -14.52 -24.26
C GLY A 243 21.24 -15.23 -23.26
N GLY A 244 20.72 -16.10 -22.41
CA GLY A 244 21.49 -16.98 -21.53
C GLY A 244 21.57 -16.50 -20.07
N GLU A 245 22.41 -17.16 -19.26
CA GLU A 245 22.41 -17.11 -17.79
C GLU A 245 22.53 -15.69 -17.20
N THR A 246 23.19 -14.76 -17.87
CA THR A 246 23.30 -13.36 -17.45
C THR A 246 21.94 -12.66 -17.36
N HIS A 247 20.89 -13.19 -18.01
CA HIS A 247 19.53 -12.63 -18.06
C HIS A 247 18.54 -13.33 -17.08
N ARG A 248 19.04 -14.22 -16.22
CA ARG A 248 18.18 -15.00 -15.29
C ARG A 248 17.33 -14.12 -14.38
N HIS A 249 17.92 -13.05 -13.82
CA HIS A 249 17.15 -12.09 -13.00
C HIS A 249 16.06 -11.39 -13.81
N GLN A 250 16.37 -10.99 -15.05
CA GLN A 250 15.44 -10.37 -15.98
C GLN A 250 14.27 -11.30 -16.35
N ALA A 251 14.56 -12.59 -16.63
CA ALA A 251 13.55 -13.61 -16.88
C ALA A 251 12.59 -13.77 -15.69
N GLN A 252 13.14 -13.86 -14.48
CA GLN A 252 12.36 -14.02 -13.25
C GLN A 252 11.53 -12.77 -12.94
N ARG A 253 12.09 -11.57 -13.16
CA ARG A 253 11.38 -10.30 -13.05
C ARG A 253 10.20 -10.22 -14.03
N ALA A 254 10.43 -10.52 -15.31
CA ALA A 254 9.39 -10.51 -16.32
C ALA A 254 8.24 -11.47 -15.98
N LEU A 255 8.56 -12.68 -15.50
CA LEU A 255 7.57 -13.67 -15.07
C LEU A 255 6.77 -13.19 -13.87
N TRP A 256 7.41 -12.71 -12.80
CA TRP A 256 6.69 -12.22 -11.63
C TRP A 256 5.87 -10.96 -11.93
N GLN A 257 6.40 -10.02 -12.71
CA GLN A 257 5.65 -8.83 -13.07
C GLN A 257 4.46 -9.13 -13.99
N SER A 258 4.51 -10.18 -14.83
CA SER A 258 3.31 -10.62 -15.56
C SER A 258 2.22 -11.16 -14.62
N ILE A 259 2.58 -11.81 -13.51
CA ILE A 259 1.64 -12.24 -12.47
C ILE A 259 1.11 -11.03 -11.69
N TRP A 260 1.99 -10.16 -11.22
CA TRP A 260 1.62 -8.98 -10.42
C TRP A 260 0.72 -8.01 -11.20
N ARG A 261 0.90 -7.89 -12.51
CA ARG A 261 0.02 -7.09 -13.39
C ARG A 261 -1.29 -7.80 -13.76
N GLY A 262 -1.51 -9.01 -13.26
CA GLY A 262 -2.69 -9.82 -13.56
C GLY A 262 -2.77 -10.34 -14.99
N LEU A 263 -1.69 -10.29 -15.77
CA LEU A 263 -1.62 -10.83 -17.12
C LEU A 263 -1.50 -12.36 -17.15
N LEU A 264 -0.93 -12.91 -16.08
CA LEU A 264 -0.90 -14.33 -15.76
C LEU A 264 -1.62 -14.54 -14.41
N PRO A 265 -2.92 -14.84 -14.41
CA PRO A 265 -3.68 -15.07 -13.19
C PRO A 265 -3.32 -16.44 -12.57
N VAL A 266 -2.30 -16.45 -11.71
CA VAL A 266 -1.79 -17.64 -11.03
C VAL A 266 -2.46 -17.80 -9.67
N ASP A 267 -2.74 -19.04 -9.27
CA ASP A 267 -3.22 -19.37 -7.93
C ASP A 267 -2.16 -19.11 -6.86
N LEU A 268 -2.14 -17.90 -6.32
CA LEU A 268 -1.18 -17.45 -5.31
C LEU A 268 -1.33 -18.20 -3.97
N ARG A 269 -2.43 -18.92 -3.74
CA ARG A 269 -2.67 -19.72 -2.53
C ARG A 269 -1.71 -20.90 -2.42
N ARG A 270 -1.22 -21.39 -3.56
CA ARG A 270 -0.30 -22.53 -3.62
C ARG A 270 1.11 -22.21 -3.13
N GLY A 271 1.43 -20.96 -2.95
CA GLY A 271 2.77 -20.50 -2.59
C GLY A 271 3.74 -20.55 -3.76
N TRP A 272 4.91 -20.02 -3.55
CA TRP A 272 6.01 -20.15 -4.51
C TRP A 272 6.72 -21.50 -4.34
N ARG A 273 6.55 -22.37 -5.32
CA ARG A 273 7.12 -23.73 -5.36
C ARG A 273 7.93 -23.90 -6.65
N PRO A 274 9.26 -23.69 -6.62
CA PRO A 274 10.09 -23.70 -7.84
C PRO A 274 10.00 -24.99 -8.68
N HIS A 275 9.80 -26.13 -8.05
CA HIS A 275 9.73 -27.43 -8.70
C HIS A 275 8.31 -27.88 -9.10
N HIS A 276 7.35 -26.97 -9.05
CA HIS A 276 5.97 -27.26 -9.44
C HIS A 276 5.50 -26.30 -10.53
N PRO A 277 4.58 -26.75 -11.41
CA PRO A 277 3.93 -25.89 -12.38
C PRO A 277 3.15 -24.74 -11.74
N LEU A 278 3.07 -23.63 -12.46
CA LEU A 278 2.16 -22.56 -12.13
C LEU A 278 0.73 -22.98 -12.50
N ILE A 279 -0.18 -22.83 -11.55
CA ILE A 279 -1.60 -23.12 -11.81
C ILE A 279 -2.32 -21.83 -12.18
N LEU A 280 -2.78 -21.74 -13.41
CA LEU A 280 -3.60 -20.62 -13.88
C LEU A 280 -5.04 -20.80 -13.40
N ILE A 281 -5.63 -19.70 -12.97
CA ILE A 281 -7.02 -19.59 -12.52
C ILE A 281 -7.76 -18.54 -13.36
N SER A 282 -9.07 -18.41 -13.18
CA SER A 282 -9.81 -17.35 -13.85
C SER A 282 -9.41 -15.96 -13.38
N GLN A 283 -9.52 -14.95 -14.24
CA GLN A 283 -9.26 -13.56 -13.86
C GLN A 283 -10.12 -13.10 -12.66
N LYS A 284 -11.38 -13.51 -12.63
CA LYS A 284 -12.31 -13.23 -11.53
C LYS A 284 -11.80 -13.81 -10.22
N GLU A 285 -11.33 -15.04 -10.23
CA GLU A 285 -10.76 -15.70 -9.05
C GLU A 285 -9.46 -15.03 -8.62
N PHE A 286 -8.55 -14.71 -9.54
CA PHE A 286 -7.31 -14.00 -9.23
C PHE A 286 -7.57 -12.64 -8.56
N VAL A 287 -8.49 -11.84 -9.12
CA VAL A 287 -8.92 -10.56 -8.52
C VAL A 287 -9.46 -10.77 -7.10
N SER A 288 -10.21 -11.86 -6.89
CA SER A 288 -10.78 -12.16 -5.58
C SER A 288 -9.73 -12.52 -4.51
N LEU A 289 -8.51 -12.90 -4.86
CA LEU A 289 -7.43 -13.14 -3.92
C LEU A 289 -6.89 -11.86 -3.27
N ASN A 290 -7.09 -10.71 -3.91
CA ASN A 290 -6.61 -9.42 -3.45
C ASN A 290 -7.75 -8.63 -2.77
N PRO A 291 -7.65 -8.31 -1.47
CA PRO A 291 -8.71 -7.60 -0.76
C PRO A 291 -8.96 -6.19 -1.31
N ILE A 292 -7.93 -5.50 -1.83
CA ILE A 292 -8.07 -4.17 -2.41
C ILE A 292 -8.85 -4.25 -3.72
N LEU A 293 -8.50 -5.16 -4.63
CA LEU A 293 -9.18 -5.33 -5.91
C LEU A 293 -10.62 -5.84 -5.74
N ALA A 294 -10.82 -6.74 -4.79
CA ALA A 294 -12.12 -7.29 -4.46
C ALA A 294 -12.99 -6.37 -3.59
N ARG A 295 -12.48 -5.19 -3.20
CA ARG A 295 -13.17 -4.23 -2.30
C ARG A 295 -13.64 -4.87 -0.99
N ARG A 296 -12.87 -5.83 -0.48
CA ARG A 296 -13.15 -6.47 0.82
C ARG A 296 -12.57 -5.63 1.94
N SER A 297 -13.45 -5.02 2.71
CA SER A 297 -13.10 -4.25 3.90
C SER A 297 -13.57 -4.97 5.16
N ALA A 298 -12.75 -4.95 6.20
CA ALA A 298 -13.21 -5.38 7.51
C ALA A 298 -14.28 -4.44 8.06
N CYS A 299 -15.17 -4.97 8.90
CA CYS A 299 -16.15 -4.18 9.63
C CYS A 299 -15.48 -3.45 10.82
N ILE A 300 -15.96 -2.22 11.11
CA ILE A 300 -15.52 -1.43 12.26
C ILE A 300 -16.56 -1.49 13.37
#